data_236f6d6336a2496c816c47ccc7d9ffbc
#
_entry.id   236f6d6336a2496c816c47ccc7d9ffbc
#
_cell.length_a   1.000
_cell.length_b   1.000
_cell.length_c   1.000
_cell.angle_alpha   90.00
_cell.angle_beta   90.00
_cell.angle_gamma   90.00
#
_symmetry.space_group_name_H-M   'P 1'
#
loop_
_entity.id
_entity.type
_entity.pdbx_description
1 polymer ?
#
loop_
_entity_poly.entity_id
_entity_poly.type
_entity_poly.pdbx_seq_one_letter_code
_entity_poly.pdbx_strand_id
1 'polypeptide(L)'
;MKKKYIRWTIWTVASPFILFILLCILIYLPPIQNFLVDKAASYASESTGMNIKVGRISLSFPLNLVVNDVEASSQHNDTLLSVKRLQVNVQLLPLLKKQVEVDGISLKGATVNSNDLINGMQLQGTLGELFISSHGVALDPETAIVNKVLLKDTDLSLCLNDTTAADTAKTDTTYWKIILQNIDLQNVSFALQMPLDSLALSTSLAKASLRNGLIDLHKSAYSLQSFKIENGQVNYDSGAPSPLLSDSIALRGLDPSHIALTGIGVQLDSLHYEGRDMKAIINRFVLKERSGLEIQSTQGRLLLQPSNRSASLLCVSHSIRLRIKCIHRLGCTRNEK
;
A
#
# COMPACT_ATOMS: atom_id res chain seq x y z
N MET A 1 37.11 41.48 -40.04
CA MET A 1 36.07 41.86 -39.08
C MET A 1 35.12 40.73 -38.71
N LYS A 2 34.76 39.79 -39.58
CA LYS A 2 33.79 38.70 -39.33
C LYS A 2 34.17 37.72 -38.16
N LYS A 3 35.46 37.42 -37.93
CA LYS A 3 35.91 36.51 -36.90
C LYS A 3 35.68 37.00 -35.44
N LYS A 4 35.64 38.32 -35.22
CA LYS A 4 35.42 38.91 -33.90
C LYS A 4 33.94 38.80 -33.46
N TYR A 5 33.02 38.99 -34.39
CA TYR A 5 31.57 38.87 -34.11
C TYR A 5 31.14 37.42 -33.86
N ILE A 6 31.75 36.45 -34.57
CA ILE A 6 31.49 35.02 -34.39
C ILE A 6 31.94 34.58 -32.98
N ARG A 7 33.10 35.05 -32.48
CA ARG A 7 33.56 34.76 -31.14
C ARG A 7 32.61 35.35 -30.07
N TRP A 8 32.13 36.58 -30.29
CA TRP A 8 31.18 37.23 -29.38
C TRP A 8 29.85 36.47 -29.32
N THR A 9 29.30 36.06 -30.45
CA THR A 9 28.06 35.30 -30.55
C THR A 9 28.20 33.90 -29.87
N ILE A 10 29.33 33.24 -30.05
CA ILE A 10 29.59 31.95 -29.35
C ILE A 10 29.64 32.17 -27.85
N TRP A 11 30.30 33.22 -27.36
CA TRP A 11 30.38 33.52 -25.94
C TRP A 11 29.03 33.92 -25.33
N THR A 12 28.19 34.66 -26.01
CA THR A 12 26.85 35.03 -25.53
C THR A 12 25.91 33.83 -25.48
N VAL A 13 26.04 32.88 -26.41
CA VAL A 13 25.24 31.63 -26.37
C VAL A 13 25.81 30.63 -25.38
N ALA A 14 27.14 30.53 -25.25
CA ALA A 14 27.78 29.61 -24.33
C ALA A 14 27.67 30.05 -22.85
N SER A 15 27.60 31.36 -22.58
CA SER A 15 27.52 31.90 -21.22
C SER A 15 26.38 31.33 -20.36
N PRO A 16 25.13 31.28 -20.83
CA PRO A 16 24.06 30.70 -20.03
C PRO A 16 24.24 29.20 -19.80
N PHE A 17 24.84 28.46 -20.74
CA PHE A 17 25.17 27.04 -20.55
C PHE A 17 26.28 26.85 -19.56
N ILE A 18 27.32 27.65 -19.59
CA ILE A 18 28.41 27.62 -18.61
C ILE A 18 27.90 27.98 -17.23
N LEU A 19 27.06 29.02 -17.13
CA LEU A 19 26.42 29.42 -15.87
C LEU A 19 25.52 28.29 -15.32
N PHE A 20 24.75 27.65 -16.17
CA PHE A 20 23.92 26.52 -15.81
C PHE A 20 24.73 25.33 -15.31
N ILE A 21 25.82 24.97 -16.01
CA ILE A 21 26.73 23.91 -15.57
C ILE A 21 27.39 24.27 -14.22
N LEU A 22 27.81 25.53 -14.08
CA LEU A 22 28.39 26.01 -12.81
C LEU A 22 27.37 25.92 -11.66
N LEU A 23 26.12 26.31 -11.88
CA LEU A 23 25.03 26.18 -10.93
C LEU A 23 24.76 24.73 -10.56
N CYS A 24 24.75 23.82 -11.56
CA CYS A 24 24.63 22.39 -11.32
C CYS A 24 25.79 21.87 -10.44
N ILE A 25 27.04 22.25 -10.74
CA ILE A 25 28.19 21.87 -9.94
C ILE A 25 28.09 22.43 -8.52
N LEU A 26 27.61 23.66 -8.37
CA LEU A 26 27.48 24.33 -7.07
C LEU A 26 26.51 23.58 -6.14
N ILE A 27 25.40 23.08 -6.67
CA ILE A 27 24.39 22.29 -5.91
C ILE A 27 24.99 20.98 -5.38
N TYR A 28 26.00 20.42 -6.04
CA TYR A 28 26.69 19.20 -5.57
C TYR A 28 27.76 19.45 -4.54
N LEU A 29 28.06 20.70 -4.19
CA LEU A 29 29.04 21.02 -3.13
C LEU A 29 28.42 20.75 -1.75
N PRO A 30 29.13 20.01 -0.85
CA PRO A 30 28.64 19.67 0.48
C PRO A 30 28.13 20.86 1.32
N PRO A 31 28.79 22.03 1.34
CA PRO A 31 28.28 23.17 2.11
C PRO A 31 26.90 23.66 1.67
N ILE A 32 26.63 23.61 0.35
CA ILE A 32 25.34 24.03 -0.19
C ILE A 32 24.27 23.00 0.07
N GLN A 33 24.62 21.72 -0.04
CA GLN A 33 23.73 20.64 0.35
C GLN A 33 23.32 20.77 1.83
N ASN A 34 24.23 20.99 2.74
CA ASN A 34 23.95 21.18 4.16
C ASN A 34 23.02 22.39 4.39
N PHE A 35 23.29 23.51 3.75
CA PHE A 35 22.41 24.69 3.83
C PHE A 35 20.99 24.41 3.36
N LEU A 36 20.83 23.69 2.23
CA LEU A 36 19.50 23.28 1.72
C LEU A 36 18.79 22.35 2.68
N VAL A 37 19.53 21.44 3.33
CA VAL A 37 19.01 20.54 4.38
C VAL A 37 18.42 21.32 5.54
N ASP A 38 19.21 22.22 6.12
CA ASP A 38 18.78 22.99 7.28
C ASP A 38 17.52 23.82 6.96
N LYS A 39 17.48 24.41 5.76
CA LYS A 39 16.30 25.16 5.31
C LYS A 39 15.08 24.28 5.08
N ALA A 40 15.27 23.11 4.46
CA ALA A 40 14.18 22.17 4.23
C ALA A 40 13.64 21.58 5.54
N ALA A 41 14.53 21.23 6.47
CA ALA A 41 14.15 20.72 7.79
C ALA A 41 13.41 21.80 8.61
N SER A 42 13.90 23.04 8.60
CA SER A 42 13.22 24.16 9.26
C SER A 42 11.82 24.42 8.68
N TYR A 43 11.72 24.47 7.35
CA TYR A 43 10.43 24.64 6.67
C TYR A 43 9.44 23.53 6.99
N ALA A 44 9.92 22.27 6.95
CA ALA A 44 9.11 21.11 7.28
C ALA A 44 8.69 21.15 8.77
N SER A 45 9.58 21.54 9.67
CA SER A 45 9.28 21.69 11.11
C SER A 45 8.20 22.77 11.36
N GLU A 46 8.32 23.92 10.71
CA GLU A 46 7.35 25.00 10.82
C GLU A 46 5.99 24.60 10.24
N SER A 47 5.99 23.91 9.09
CA SER A 47 4.76 23.51 8.40
C SER A 47 3.99 22.41 9.14
N THR A 48 4.69 21.51 9.84
CA THR A 48 4.08 20.35 10.50
C THR A 48 3.90 20.53 12.00
N GLY A 49 4.53 21.53 12.60
CA GLY A 49 4.59 21.71 14.06
C GLY A 49 5.44 20.65 14.79
N MET A 50 6.18 19.81 14.04
CA MET A 50 7.06 18.78 14.57
C MET A 50 8.53 19.25 14.57
N ASN A 51 9.34 18.65 15.41
CA ASN A 51 10.78 18.86 15.38
C ASN A 51 11.40 17.84 14.42
N ILE A 52 11.77 18.29 13.21
CA ILE A 52 12.35 17.43 12.17
C ILE A 52 13.86 17.61 12.13
N LYS A 53 14.56 16.49 12.29
CA LYS A 53 16.02 16.39 12.18
C LYS A 53 16.38 15.54 11.01
N VAL A 54 17.40 15.95 10.27
CA VAL A 54 17.91 15.23 9.10
C VAL A 54 19.41 15.05 9.30
N GLY A 55 19.87 13.80 9.26
CA GLY A 55 21.28 13.50 9.49
C GLY A 55 22.16 13.90 8.32
N ARG A 56 21.95 13.32 7.15
CA ARG A 56 22.75 13.59 5.95
C ARG A 56 21.91 13.60 4.70
N ILE A 57 22.11 14.59 3.85
CA ILE A 57 21.60 14.58 2.49
C ILE A 57 22.75 14.42 1.50
N SER A 58 22.50 13.68 0.45
CA SER A 58 23.38 13.52 -0.70
C SER A 58 22.57 13.69 -1.97
N LEU A 59 23.02 14.57 -2.82
CA LEU A 59 22.48 14.75 -4.14
C LEU A 59 23.49 14.25 -5.17
N SER A 60 23.06 13.34 -6.04
CA SER A 60 23.90 12.81 -7.13
C SER A 60 23.24 13.02 -8.48
N PHE A 61 24.09 13.08 -9.53
CA PHE A 61 23.63 13.27 -10.91
C PHE A 61 22.82 12.05 -11.39
N PRO A 62 21.71 12.20 -12.16
CA PRO A 62 21.13 13.47 -12.65
C PRO A 62 20.35 14.27 -11.59
N LEU A 63 19.56 13.69 -10.70
CA LEU A 63 18.86 14.27 -9.55
C LEU A 63 18.38 13.17 -8.61
N ASN A 64 19.32 12.39 -8.11
CA ASN A 64 19.06 11.41 -7.06
C ASN A 64 19.27 12.08 -5.71
N LEU A 65 18.18 12.34 -5.00
CA LEU A 65 18.20 12.83 -3.64
C LEU A 65 18.20 11.64 -2.68
N VAL A 66 19.20 11.54 -1.83
CA VAL A 66 19.26 10.55 -0.75
C VAL A 66 19.33 11.28 0.57
N VAL A 67 18.40 10.98 1.44
CA VAL A 67 18.27 11.52 2.78
C VAL A 67 18.47 10.37 3.76
N ASN A 68 19.42 10.47 4.65
CA ASN A 68 19.67 9.46 5.68
C ASN A 68 19.33 10.03 7.05
N ASP A 69 18.87 9.14 7.92
CA ASP A 69 18.60 9.41 9.33
C ASP A 69 17.67 10.62 9.53
N VAL A 70 16.45 10.49 9.02
CA VAL A 70 15.36 11.46 9.23
C VAL A 70 14.64 11.08 10.50
N GLU A 71 14.50 11.99 11.42
CA GLU A 71 13.70 11.85 12.63
C GLU A 71 12.71 13.00 12.74
N ALA A 72 11.46 12.67 12.98
CA ALA A 72 10.44 13.63 13.36
C ALA A 72 9.97 13.32 14.77
N SER A 73 10.01 14.30 15.65
CA SER A 73 9.57 14.18 17.03
C SER A 73 8.51 15.22 17.38
N SER A 74 7.67 14.89 18.35
CA SER A 74 6.68 15.80 18.90
C SER A 74 7.36 16.95 19.65
N GLN A 75 6.59 17.95 20.05
CA GLN A 75 7.07 19.03 20.93
C GLN A 75 7.55 18.52 22.30
N HIS A 76 7.12 17.32 22.71
CA HIS A 76 7.54 16.63 23.95
C HIS A 76 8.75 15.69 23.74
N ASN A 77 9.40 15.75 22.58
CA ASN A 77 10.53 14.90 22.18
C ASN A 77 10.21 13.40 21.99
N ASP A 78 8.93 13.01 21.86
CA ASP A 78 8.60 11.66 21.50
C ASP A 78 8.87 11.45 20.01
N THR A 79 9.60 10.41 19.65
CA THR A 79 9.88 10.06 18.25
C THR A 79 8.62 9.54 17.58
N LEU A 80 8.11 10.28 16.60
CA LEU A 80 6.91 9.97 15.86
C LEU A 80 7.23 9.22 14.57
N LEU A 81 8.35 9.56 13.95
CA LEU A 81 8.84 8.94 12.73
C LEU A 81 10.35 8.90 12.74
N SER A 82 10.90 7.76 12.42
CA SER A 82 12.34 7.59 12.17
C SER A 82 12.52 6.86 10.83
N VAL A 83 13.37 7.36 9.95
CA VAL A 83 13.65 6.78 8.64
C VAL A 83 15.14 6.70 8.43
N LYS A 84 15.69 5.49 8.27
CA LYS A 84 17.14 5.32 8.04
C LYS A 84 17.58 5.85 6.69
N ARG A 85 16.77 5.62 5.64
CA ARG A 85 17.12 6.08 4.30
C ARG A 85 15.87 6.33 3.45
N LEU A 86 15.79 7.54 2.92
CA LEU A 86 14.83 7.93 1.90
C LEU A 86 15.60 8.32 0.64
N GLN A 87 15.23 7.78 -0.50
CA GLN A 87 15.79 8.12 -1.79
C GLN A 87 14.67 8.51 -2.76
N VAL A 88 14.85 9.63 -3.44
CA VAL A 88 13.91 10.14 -4.45
C VAL A 88 14.67 10.40 -5.73
N ASN A 89 14.24 9.78 -6.81
CA ASN A 89 14.81 9.97 -8.14
C ASN A 89 13.90 10.90 -8.93
N VAL A 90 14.42 12.06 -9.33
CA VAL A 90 13.66 13.09 -10.06
C VAL A 90 14.21 13.20 -11.48
N GLN A 91 13.32 13.35 -12.46
CA GLN A 91 13.70 13.57 -13.85
C GLN A 91 14.18 15.00 -14.07
N LEU A 92 15.34 15.14 -14.68
CA LEU A 92 15.94 16.46 -14.96
C LEU A 92 15.22 17.20 -16.10
N LEU A 93 14.85 16.51 -17.17
CA LEU A 93 14.27 17.14 -18.37
C LEU A 93 12.89 17.78 -18.12
N PRO A 94 11.95 17.13 -17.44
CA PRO A 94 10.69 17.75 -17.04
C PRO A 94 10.88 18.95 -16.12
N LEU A 95 11.88 18.89 -15.21
CA LEU A 95 12.16 19.99 -14.30
C LEU A 95 12.54 21.28 -15.04
N LEU A 96 13.25 21.18 -16.17
CA LEU A 96 13.54 22.33 -17.04
C LEU A 96 12.28 22.97 -17.63
N LYS A 97 11.19 22.21 -17.70
CA LYS A 97 9.86 22.68 -18.15
C LYS A 97 8.96 23.09 -16.98
N LYS A 98 9.51 23.22 -15.75
CA LYS A 98 8.79 23.50 -14.50
C LYS A 98 7.80 22.40 -14.11
N GLN A 99 8.02 21.16 -14.56
CA GLN A 99 7.27 19.98 -14.20
C GLN A 99 8.14 19.09 -13.30
N VAL A 100 7.62 18.67 -12.17
CA VAL A 100 8.32 17.75 -11.28
C VAL A 100 7.82 16.33 -11.55
N GLU A 101 8.67 15.53 -12.19
CA GLU A 101 8.39 14.11 -12.41
C GLU A 101 9.33 13.28 -11.55
N VAL A 102 8.75 12.37 -10.77
CA VAL A 102 9.47 11.46 -9.89
C VAL A 102 9.46 10.06 -10.49
N ASP A 103 10.64 9.55 -10.84
CA ASP A 103 10.80 8.21 -11.39
C ASP A 103 10.67 7.11 -10.33
N GLY A 104 11.06 7.43 -9.12
CA GLY A 104 10.98 6.45 -8.05
C GLY A 104 11.27 7.03 -6.68
N ILE A 105 10.66 6.37 -5.69
CA ILE A 105 10.86 6.61 -4.27
C ILE A 105 11.29 5.29 -3.64
N SER A 106 12.36 5.32 -2.88
CA SER A 106 12.80 4.18 -2.05
C SER A 106 12.92 4.62 -0.61
N LEU A 107 12.29 3.89 0.29
CA LEU A 107 12.33 4.13 1.72
C LEU A 107 12.77 2.84 2.42
N LYS A 108 13.75 2.94 3.31
CA LYS A 108 14.30 1.80 4.04
C LYS A 108 14.41 2.08 5.52
N GLY A 109 13.96 1.11 6.29
CA GLY A 109 14.06 1.12 7.75
C GLY A 109 13.30 2.28 8.37
N ALA A 110 12.00 2.38 8.11
CA ALA A 110 11.15 3.36 8.77
C ALA A 110 10.46 2.76 9.99
N THR A 111 10.31 3.56 11.03
CA THR A 111 9.49 3.28 12.21
C THR A 111 8.55 4.44 12.41
N VAL A 112 7.28 4.17 12.59
CA VAL A 112 6.24 5.17 12.84
C VAL A 112 5.53 4.89 14.16
N ASN A 113 5.28 5.95 14.91
CA ASN A 113 4.46 5.93 16.12
C ASN A 113 3.75 7.27 16.23
N SER A 114 2.54 7.36 15.70
CA SER A 114 1.86 8.64 15.56
C SER A 114 1.28 9.21 16.85
N ASN A 115 1.17 8.44 17.91
CA ASN A 115 0.73 8.88 19.25
C ASN A 115 -0.22 10.09 19.23
N ASP A 116 -1.42 9.91 18.65
CA ASP A 116 -2.49 10.93 18.62
C ASP A 116 -2.17 12.24 17.86
N LEU A 117 -1.19 12.24 16.95
CA LEU A 117 -0.98 13.36 16.02
C LEU A 117 -2.20 13.69 15.17
N ILE A 118 -3.00 12.68 14.89
CA ILE A 118 -4.29 12.81 14.23
C ILE A 118 -5.33 12.36 15.24
N ASN A 119 -6.23 13.26 15.62
CA ASN A 119 -7.27 12.98 16.61
C ASN A 119 -7.98 11.65 16.29
N GLY A 120 -7.99 10.75 17.27
CA GLY A 120 -8.66 9.46 17.16
C GLY A 120 -7.96 8.41 16.30
N MET A 121 -6.78 8.69 15.75
CA MET A 121 -6.04 7.73 14.93
C MET A 121 -4.60 7.55 15.44
N GLN A 122 -4.23 6.32 15.74
CA GLN A 122 -2.87 5.94 16.12
C GLN A 122 -2.32 4.97 15.09
N LEU A 123 -1.22 5.34 14.44
CA LEU A 123 -0.48 4.49 13.52
C LEU A 123 0.86 4.13 14.14
N GLN A 124 1.12 2.83 14.26
CA GLN A 124 2.37 2.30 14.81
C GLN A 124 2.91 1.22 13.90
N GLY A 125 4.23 1.08 13.86
CA GLY A 125 4.85 -0.05 13.20
C GLY A 125 6.20 0.24 12.56
N THR A 126 6.64 -0.74 11.79
CA THR A 126 7.92 -0.72 11.10
C THR A 126 7.74 -1.04 9.62
N LEU A 127 8.53 -0.41 8.79
CA LEU A 127 8.60 -0.64 7.37
C LEU A 127 10.05 -0.93 7.00
N GLY A 128 10.32 -2.17 6.55
CA GLY A 128 11.67 -2.58 6.17
C GLY A 128 12.10 -1.93 4.87
N GLU A 129 11.36 -2.15 3.78
CA GLU A 129 11.65 -1.56 2.48
C GLU A 129 10.36 -1.27 1.71
N LEU A 130 10.23 -0.02 1.24
CA LEU A 130 9.25 0.40 0.25
C LEU A 130 10.00 0.94 -0.97
N PHE A 131 9.66 0.42 -2.14
CA PHE A 131 10.12 0.95 -3.43
C PHE A 131 8.93 1.19 -4.33
N ILE A 132 8.80 2.40 -4.83
CA ILE A 132 7.78 2.79 -5.80
C ILE A 132 8.50 3.36 -7.02
N SER A 133 8.17 2.85 -8.19
CA SER A 133 8.60 3.40 -9.47
C SER A 133 7.37 3.81 -10.27
N SER A 134 7.38 5.02 -10.80
CA SER A 134 6.28 5.55 -11.61
C SER A 134 6.79 6.13 -12.91
N HIS A 135 5.92 6.22 -13.92
CA HIS A 135 6.23 6.83 -15.23
C HIS A 135 5.45 8.12 -15.45
N GLY A 136 5.08 8.78 -14.36
CA GLY A 136 4.40 10.05 -14.37
C GLY A 136 3.06 10.03 -13.64
N VAL A 137 2.80 11.15 -13.02
CA VAL A 137 1.53 11.50 -12.41
C VAL A 137 1.05 12.75 -13.14
N ALA A 138 0.00 12.62 -13.94
CA ALA A 138 -0.65 13.73 -14.59
C ALA A 138 -1.81 14.21 -13.73
N LEU A 139 -1.76 15.45 -13.28
CA LEU A 139 -2.83 16.07 -12.51
C LEU A 139 -4.03 16.44 -13.41
N ASP A 140 -3.79 16.61 -14.71
CA ASP A 140 -4.81 16.84 -15.72
C ASP A 140 -4.39 16.11 -17.02
N PRO A 141 -5.08 15.01 -17.43
CA PRO A 141 -6.14 14.32 -16.68
C PRO A 141 -5.61 13.57 -15.46
N GLU A 142 -6.38 13.43 -14.39
CA GLU A 142 -6.04 12.76 -13.13
C GLU A 142 -5.64 11.29 -13.37
N THR A 143 -4.40 11.07 -13.81
CA THR A 143 -3.88 9.75 -14.19
C THR A 143 -2.54 9.51 -13.53
N ALA A 144 -2.39 8.35 -12.89
CA ALA A 144 -1.14 7.89 -12.32
C ALA A 144 -0.74 6.54 -12.91
N ILE A 145 0.51 6.43 -13.38
CA ILE A 145 1.08 5.19 -13.87
C ILE A 145 2.15 4.72 -12.90
N VAL A 146 1.88 3.65 -12.20
CA VAL A 146 2.79 3.04 -11.24
C VAL A 146 3.35 1.75 -11.85
N ASN A 147 4.64 1.75 -12.16
CA ASN A 147 5.29 0.63 -12.83
C ASN A 147 5.59 -0.50 -11.85
N LYS A 148 6.06 -0.13 -10.66
CA LYS A 148 6.42 -1.11 -9.65
C LYS A 148 6.19 -0.58 -8.25
N VAL A 149 5.60 -1.41 -7.41
CA VAL A 149 5.57 -1.25 -5.96
C VAL A 149 6.17 -2.49 -5.34
N LEU A 150 7.15 -2.33 -4.48
CA LEU A 150 7.73 -3.39 -3.68
C LEU A 150 7.61 -2.97 -2.22
N LEU A 151 6.98 -3.79 -1.41
CA LEU A 151 6.90 -3.63 0.04
C LEU A 151 7.41 -4.88 0.73
N LYS A 152 8.39 -4.72 1.60
CA LYS A 152 9.01 -5.84 2.32
C LYS A 152 9.14 -5.58 3.82
N ASP A 153 9.04 -6.66 4.58
CA ASP A 153 9.34 -6.70 6.01
C ASP A 153 8.64 -5.55 6.74
N THR A 154 7.33 -5.48 6.56
CA THR A 154 6.50 -4.39 7.04
C THR A 154 5.47 -4.91 8.03
N ASP A 155 5.39 -4.27 9.19
CA ASP A 155 4.40 -4.54 10.22
C ASP A 155 3.78 -3.22 10.65
N LEU A 156 2.50 -3.01 10.34
CA LEU A 156 1.77 -1.79 10.64
C LEU A 156 0.51 -2.08 11.43
N SER A 157 0.27 -1.30 12.47
CA SER A 157 -0.94 -1.33 13.28
C SER A 157 -1.62 0.03 13.27
N LEU A 158 -2.88 0.06 12.90
CA LEU A 158 -3.74 1.22 12.91
C LEU A 158 -4.82 1.04 13.96
N CYS A 159 -4.90 1.96 14.92
CA CYS A 159 -5.97 2.03 15.90
C CYS A 159 -6.82 3.27 15.64
N LEU A 160 -8.13 3.09 15.46
CA LEU A 160 -9.12 4.14 15.27
C LEU A 160 -9.95 4.26 16.54
N ASN A 161 -9.65 5.25 17.36
CA ASN A 161 -10.33 5.50 18.64
C ASN A 161 -11.58 6.36 18.49
N ASP A 162 -11.74 7.07 17.38
CA ASP A 162 -12.90 7.90 17.07
C ASP A 162 -13.47 7.49 15.72
N THR A 163 -14.72 7.01 15.74
CA THR A 163 -15.48 6.68 14.54
C THR A 163 -16.51 7.74 14.20
N THR A 164 -16.52 8.87 14.93
CA THR A 164 -17.32 10.01 14.52
C THR A 164 -16.88 10.40 13.13
N ALA A 165 -17.75 10.10 12.18
CA ALA A 165 -17.54 10.47 10.79
C ALA A 165 -17.08 11.93 10.75
N ALA A 166 -15.87 12.14 10.26
CA ALA A 166 -15.40 13.48 9.98
C ALA A 166 -16.53 14.18 9.25
N ASP A 167 -16.97 15.30 9.82
CA ASP A 167 -17.98 16.17 9.22
C ASP A 167 -17.77 16.19 7.72
N THR A 168 -18.82 15.91 7.00
CA THR A 168 -18.94 15.91 5.56
C THR A 168 -17.95 16.89 4.90
N ALA A 169 -16.69 16.50 4.85
CA ALA A 169 -15.75 17.03 3.88
C ALA A 169 -16.45 16.83 2.55
N LYS A 170 -16.71 17.92 1.84
CA LYS A 170 -17.19 17.92 0.47
C LYS A 170 -16.53 16.74 -0.21
N THR A 171 -17.31 15.80 -0.66
CA THR A 171 -16.84 14.68 -1.46
C THR A 171 -16.22 15.30 -2.72
N ASP A 172 -14.94 15.63 -2.65
CA ASP A 172 -14.17 15.87 -3.87
C ASP A 172 -14.23 14.54 -4.60
N THR A 173 -15.07 14.50 -5.62
CA THR A 173 -15.20 13.35 -6.51
C THR A 173 -13.88 13.24 -7.25
N THR A 174 -12.96 12.46 -6.72
CA THR A 174 -11.68 12.19 -7.37
C THR A 174 -11.91 11.26 -8.55
N TYR A 175 -11.54 11.71 -9.73
CA TYR A 175 -11.70 10.98 -10.99
C TYR A 175 -10.41 10.23 -11.39
N TRP A 176 -9.55 9.93 -10.44
CA TRP A 176 -8.27 9.31 -10.68
C TRP A 176 -8.36 7.97 -11.40
N LYS A 177 -7.58 7.86 -12.46
CA LYS A 177 -7.29 6.60 -13.14
C LYS A 177 -5.87 6.15 -12.78
N ILE A 178 -5.76 5.02 -12.09
CA ILE A 178 -4.48 4.50 -11.61
C ILE A 178 -4.18 3.21 -12.35
N ILE A 179 -3.05 3.17 -13.04
CA ILE A 179 -2.54 2.00 -13.75
C ILE A 179 -1.41 1.43 -12.92
N LEU A 180 -1.56 0.19 -12.47
CA LEU A 180 -0.62 -0.54 -11.62
C LEU A 180 -0.02 -1.69 -12.42
N GLN A 181 1.27 -1.61 -12.79
CA GLN A 181 1.85 -2.69 -13.58
C GLN A 181 2.28 -3.87 -12.70
N ASN A 182 3.09 -3.62 -11.68
CA ASN A 182 3.63 -4.66 -10.82
C ASN A 182 3.57 -4.23 -9.36
N ILE A 183 2.90 -5.04 -8.52
CA ILE A 183 2.93 -4.90 -7.08
C ILE A 183 3.46 -6.20 -6.50
N ASP A 184 4.45 -6.13 -5.65
CA ASP A 184 5.03 -7.25 -4.92
C ASP A 184 5.09 -6.93 -3.43
N LEU A 185 4.44 -7.74 -2.63
CA LEU A 185 4.44 -7.68 -1.18
C LEU A 185 5.18 -8.90 -0.64
N GLN A 186 6.09 -8.73 0.32
CA GLN A 186 6.85 -9.80 0.94
C GLN A 186 6.94 -9.57 2.44
N ASN A 187 6.48 -10.54 3.21
CA ASN A 187 6.49 -10.48 4.66
C ASN A 187 5.83 -9.18 5.19
N VAL A 188 4.54 -9.02 4.91
CA VAL A 188 3.76 -7.83 5.25
C VAL A 188 2.66 -8.21 6.21
N SER A 189 2.59 -7.52 7.35
CA SER A 189 1.52 -7.64 8.34
C SER A 189 0.83 -6.29 8.52
N PHE A 190 -0.47 -6.34 8.71
CA PHE A 190 -1.30 -5.19 9.01
C PHE A 190 -2.34 -5.54 10.06
N ALA A 191 -2.49 -4.69 11.06
CA ALA A 191 -3.54 -4.78 12.08
C ALA A 191 -4.39 -3.51 12.09
N LEU A 192 -5.69 -3.67 12.19
CA LEU A 192 -6.67 -2.61 12.39
C LEU A 192 -7.42 -2.89 13.67
N GLN A 193 -7.50 -1.91 14.55
CA GLN A 193 -8.28 -1.95 15.78
C GLN A 193 -9.26 -0.78 15.79
N MET A 194 -10.50 -1.05 16.08
CA MET A 194 -11.57 -0.06 16.27
C MET A 194 -12.24 -0.35 17.62
N PRO A 195 -11.65 0.15 18.72
CA PRO A 195 -12.10 -0.22 20.08
C PRO A 195 -13.55 0.15 20.36
N LEU A 196 -14.05 1.27 19.82
CA LEU A 196 -15.45 1.69 20.00
C LEU A 196 -16.45 0.74 19.35
N ASP A 197 -16.06 0.15 18.22
CA ASP A 197 -16.88 -0.84 17.49
C ASP A 197 -16.56 -2.27 17.95
N SER A 198 -15.65 -2.43 18.92
CA SER A 198 -15.13 -3.73 19.35
C SER A 198 -14.60 -4.59 18.21
N LEU A 199 -14.03 -3.97 17.17
CA LEU A 199 -13.58 -4.64 15.96
C LEU A 199 -12.05 -4.70 15.93
N ALA A 200 -11.53 -5.91 15.69
CA ALA A 200 -10.12 -6.12 15.43
C ALA A 200 -9.95 -6.98 14.16
N LEU A 201 -9.11 -6.51 13.27
CA LEU A 201 -8.72 -7.20 12.03
C LEU A 201 -7.20 -7.26 11.97
N SER A 202 -6.63 -8.44 11.81
CA SER A 202 -5.21 -8.58 11.50
C SER A 202 -5.00 -9.46 10.28
N THR A 203 -4.03 -9.11 9.47
CA THR A 203 -3.63 -9.88 8.30
C THR A 203 -2.13 -9.98 8.22
N SER A 204 -1.62 -11.12 7.78
CA SER A 204 -0.22 -11.28 7.41
C SER A 204 -0.11 -12.02 6.07
N LEU A 205 0.83 -11.58 5.25
CA LEU A 205 1.07 -12.08 3.92
C LEU A 205 2.55 -12.43 3.78
N ALA A 206 2.87 -13.71 3.59
CA ALA A 206 4.25 -14.08 3.29
C ALA A 206 4.65 -13.53 1.92
N LYS A 207 3.80 -13.72 0.91
CA LYS A 207 3.95 -13.11 -0.42
C LYS A 207 2.59 -12.79 -1.02
N ALA A 208 2.50 -11.60 -1.65
CA ALA A 208 1.39 -11.29 -2.54
C ALA A 208 1.91 -10.55 -3.78
N SER A 209 1.27 -10.74 -4.90
CA SER A 209 1.62 -10.06 -6.14
C SER A 209 0.40 -9.71 -6.97
N LEU A 210 0.44 -8.54 -7.62
CA LEU A 210 -0.56 -8.08 -8.57
C LEU A 210 0.13 -7.66 -9.85
N ARG A 211 -0.46 -8.00 -10.99
CA ARG A 211 0.05 -7.64 -12.32
C ARG A 211 -1.05 -7.00 -13.15
N ASN A 212 -0.69 -5.93 -13.81
CA ASN A 212 -1.53 -5.18 -14.75
C ASN A 212 -2.92 -4.86 -14.18
N GLY A 213 -2.92 -4.09 -13.09
CA GLY A 213 -4.11 -3.57 -12.45
C GLY A 213 -4.53 -2.21 -13.03
N LEU A 214 -5.81 -1.97 -13.06
CA LEU A 214 -6.43 -0.70 -13.39
C LEU A 214 -7.48 -0.36 -12.34
N ILE A 215 -7.39 0.84 -11.79
CA ILE A 215 -8.38 1.43 -10.90
C ILE A 215 -8.91 2.69 -11.60
N ASP A 216 -10.15 2.70 -11.97
CA ASP A 216 -10.84 3.83 -12.57
C ASP A 216 -11.92 4.31 -11.60
N LEU A 217 -11.61 5.34 -10.82
CA LEU A 217 -12.52 5.86 -9.79
C LEU A 217 -13.73 6.58 -10.40
N HIS A 218 -13.58 7.14 -11.61
CA HIS A 218 -14.69 7.77 -12.33
C HIS A 218 -15.79 6.77 -12.69
N LYS A 219 -15.40 5.57 -13.13
CA LYS A 219 -16.32 4.52 -13.53
C LYS A 219 -16.65 3.54 -12.41
N SER A 220 -15.99 3.67 -11.25
CA SER A 220 -15.98 2.64 -10.20
C SER A 220 -15.62 1.27 -10.78
N ALA A 221 -14.64 1.26 -11.70
CA ALA A 221 -14.20 0.06 -12.40
C ALA A 221 -12.80 -0.36 -11.92
N TYR A 222 -12.68 -1.65 -11.65
CA TYR A 222 -11.44 -2.25 -11.16
C TYR A 222 -11.13 -3.48 -12.01
N SER A 223 -9.92 -3.58 -12.52
CA SER A 223 -9.49 -4.77 -13.23
C SER A 223 -8.05 -5.12 -12.94
N LEU A 224 -7.71 -6.39 -13.05
CA LEU A 224 -6.36 -6.89 -12.95
C LEU A 224 -6.20 -8.12 -13.84
N GLN A 225 -4.97 -8.34 -14.31
CA GLN A 225 -4.66 -9.51 -15.14
C GLN A 225 -4.26 -10.71 -14.28
N SER A 226 -3.51 -10.49 -13.20
CA SER A 226 -3.11 -11.58 -12.31
C SER A 226 -2.99 -11.09 -10.88
N PHE A 227 -3.49 -11.90 -9.94
CA PHE A 227 -3.34 -11.68 -8.51
C PHE A 227 -2.99 -12.99 -7.82
N LYS A 228 -1.98 -12.97 -6.98
CA LYS A 228 -1.51 -14.15 -6.27
C LYS A 228 -1.22 -13.84 -4.81
N ILE A 229 -1.69 -14.69 -3.91
CA ILE A 229 -1.32 -14.72 -2.49
C ILE A 229 -0.75 -16.09 -2.17
N GLU A 230 0.37 -16.10 -1.48
CA GLU A 230 1.01 -17.30 -0.94
C GLU A 230 1.13 -17.17 0.59
N ASN A 231 0.52 -18.13 1.28
CA ASN A 231 0.56 -18.24 2.73
C ASN A 231 0.09 -16.95 3.45
N GLY A 232 -1.15 -16.56 3.18
CA GLY A 232 -1.83 -15.49 3.90
C GLY A 232 -2.47 -15.97 5.19
N GLN A 233 -2.65 -15.07 6.14
CA GLN A 233 -3.43 -15.27 7.36
C GLN A 233 -4.32 -14.05 7.57
N VAL A 234 -5.53 -14.29 8.10
CA VAL A 234 -6.48 -13.24 8.45
C VAL A 234 -7.16 -13.64 9.76
N ASN A 235 -7.16 -12.74 10.74
CA ASN A 235 -7.96 -12.87 11.95
C ASN A 235 -8.92 -11.69 12.01
N TYR A 236 -10.16 -12.00 12.25
CA TYR A 236 -11.24 -11.04 12.44
C TYR A 236 -11.94 -11.32 13.75
N ASP A 237 -12.14 -10.29 14.56
CA ASP A 237 -12.85 -10.32 15.83
C ASP A 237 -13.80 -9.11 15.89
N SER A 238 -15.08 -9.37 16.08
CA SER A 238 -16.11 -8.35 16.24
C SER A 238 -16.37 -7.95 17.70
N GLY A 239 -15.60 -8.53 18.65
CA GLY A 239 -15.82 -8.33 20.08
C GLY A 239 -17.12 -8.91 20.61
N ALA A 240 -17.93 -9.56 19.77
CA ALA A 240 -19.15 -10.21 20.21
C ALA A 240 -18.81 -11.44 21.06
N PRO A 241 -19.56 -11.72 22.14
CA PRO A 241 -19.34 -12.93 22.91
C PRO A 241 -19.54 -14.18 22.05
N SER A 242 -18.50 -14.98 21.90
CA SER A 242 -18.58 -16.22 21.13
C SER A 242 -19.19 -17.31 21.98
N PRO A 243 -20.33 -17.88 21.57
CA PRO A 243 -20.88 -19.05 22.24
C PRO A 243 -20.01 -20.30 22.10
N LEU A 244 -19.04 -20.24 21.18
CA LEU A 244 -18.14 -21.34 20.83
C LEU A 244 -16.82 -21.32 21.62
N LEU A 245 -16.53 -20.25 22.37
CA LEU A 245 -15.31 -20.09 23.18
C LEU A 245 -15.50 -20.49 24.65
N SER A 246 -16.61 -21.12 25.01
CA SER A 246 -16.78 -21.70 26.34
C SER A 246 -15.77 -22.82 26.56
N ASP A 247 -15.03 -22.79 27.68
CA ASP A 247 -13.92 -23.68 28.07
C ASP A 247 -14.22 -25.18 28.03
N SER A 248 -15.46 -25.58 27.89
CA SER A 248 -15.91 -26.97 27.94
C SER A 248 -16.46 -27.50 26.60
N ILE A 249 -16.59 -26.71 25.56
CA ILE A 249 -17.16 -27.16 24.28
C ILE A 249 -16.16 -26.94 23.18
N ALA A 250 -15.68 -28.04 22.57
CA ALA A 250 -14.86 -27.98 21.37
C ALA A 250 -15.60 -27.16 20.30
N LEU A 251 -14.88 -26.20 19.68
CA LEU A 251 -15.37 -25.35 18.57
C LEU A 251 -16.09 -26.21 17.51
N ARG A 252 -17.41 -26.11 17.47
CA ARG A 252 -18.23 -26.85 16.52
C ARG A 252 -18.88 -25.88 15.55
N GLY A 253 -18.18 -25.60 14.44
CA GLY A 253 -18.70 -24.77 13.37
C GLY A 253 -18.00 -23.43 13.19
N LEU A 254 -18.38 -22.74 12.16
CA LEU A 254 -17.88 -21.41 11.83
C LEU A 254 -18.51 -20.36 12.76
N ASP A 255 -17.67 -19.60 13.43
CA ASP A 255 -18.10 -18.43 14.20
C ASP A 255 -17.82 -17.17 13.38
N PRO A 256 -18.85 -16.52 12.81
CA PRO A 256 -18.65 -15.34 11.97
C PRO A 256 -18.15 -14.12 12.72
N SER A 257 -18.26 -14.12 14.06
CA SER A 257 -17.76 -13.03 14.92
C SER A 257 -16.27 -13.16 15.23
N HIS A 258 -15.72 -14.38 15.10
CA HIS A 258 -14.31 -14.70 15.42
C HIS A 258 -13.73 -15.61 14.35
N ILE A 259 -13.38 -15.05 13.20
CA ILE A 259 -12.84 -15.78 12.07
C ILE A 259 -11.32 -15.81 12.14
N ALA A 260 -10.72 -16.99 12.03
CA ALA A 260 -9.28 -17.16 11.94
C ALA A 260 -8.93 -18.03 10.74
N LEU A 261 -8.45 -17.40 9.68
CA LEU A 261 -8.05 -18.03 8.43
C LEU A 261 -6.53 -18.15 8.36
N THR A 262 -6.04 -19.32 7.96
CA THR A 262 -4.62 -19.62 7.80
C THR A 262 -4.36 -20.33 6.49
N GLY A 263 -3.11 -20.29 6.02
CA GLY A 263 -2.70 -20.96 4.80
C GLY A 263 -3.44 -20.46 3.57
N ILE A 264 -3.86 -19.19 3.57
CA ILE A 264 -4.59 -18.61 2.46
C ILE A 264 -3.67 -18.59 1.24
N GLY A 265 -4.12 -19.25 0.19
CA GLY A 265 -3.50 -19.23 -1.13
C GLY A 265 -4.55 -18.87 -2.17
N VAL A 266 -4.28 -17.79 -2.91
CA VAL A 266 -5.17 -17.29 -3.96
C VAL A 266 -4.38 -17.15 -5.24
N GLN A 267 -4.94 -17.58 -6.36
CA GLN A 267 -4.43 -17.30 -7.68
C GLN A 267 -5.60 -16.97 -8.61
N LEU A 268 -5.66 -15.73 -9.04
CA LEU A 268 -6.62 -15.22 -10.02
C LEU A 268 -5.85 -14.91 -11.32
N ASP A 269 -6.37 -15.36 -12.45
CA ASP A 269 -5.82 -15.02 -13.77
C ASP A 269 -6.46 -13.76 -14.35
N SER A 270 -7.64 -13.41 -13.90
CA SER A 270 -8.26 -12.13 -14.22
C SER A 270 -9.33 -11.78 -13.21
N LEU A 271 -9.47 -10.49 -12.97
CA LEU A 271 -10.60 -9.90 -12.25
C LEU A 271 -11.05 -8.68 -13.02
N HIS A 272 -12.33 -8.55 -13.22
CA HIS A 272 -12.97 -7.34 -13.74
C HIS A 272 -14.22 -7.05 -12.92
N TYR A 273 -14.27 -5.84 -12.39
CA TYR A 273 -15.43 -5.33 -11.64
C TYR A 273 -15.80 -3.96 -12.20
N GLU A 274 -17.03 -3.77 -12.58
CA GLU A 274 -17.56 -2.49 -13.06
C GLU A 274 -19.01 -2.32 -12.60
N GLY A 275 -19.29 -1.27 -11.86
CA GLY A 275 -20.59 -0.98 -11.30
C GLY A 275 -21.07 -2.09 -10.33
N ARG A 276 -21.80 -3.06 -10.83
CA ARG A 276 -22.29 -4.22 -10.06
C ARG A 276 -21.89 -5.56 -10.69
N ASP A 277 -21.27 -5.51 -11.86
CA ASP A 277 -20.83 -6.70 -12.57
C ASP A 277 -19.43 -7.10 -12.09
N MET A 278 -19.25 -8.37 -11.75
CA MET A 278 -17.96 -8.92 -11.37
C MET A 278 -17.69 -10.20 -12.16
N LYS A 279 -16.51 -10.27 -12.76
CA LYS A 279 -16.00 -11.47 -13.45
C LYS A 279 -14.62 -11.78 -12.93
N ALA A 280 -14.40 -13.01 -12.51
CA ALA A 280 -13.07 -13.47 -12.08
C ALA A 280 -12.81 -14.89 -12.54
N ILE A 281 -11.55 -15.17 -12.87
CA ILE A 281 -11.06 -16.52 -13.17
C ILE A 281 -10.15 -16.93 -12.00
N ILE A 282 -10.61 -17.93 -11.26
CA ILE A 282 -9.93 -18.46 -10.09
C ILE A 282 -9.20 -19.73 -10.50
N ASN A 283 -7.87 -19.74 -10.45
CA ASN A 283 -7.07 -20.94 -10.71
C ASN A 283 -6.76 -21.70 -9.44
N ARG A 284 -6.69 -21.00 -8.33
CA ARG A 284 -6.46 -21.61 -7.03
C ARG A 284 -7.07 -20.74 -5.94
N PHE A 285 -7.81 -21.42 -5.05
CA PHE A 285 -8.26 -20.82 -3.80
C PHE A 285 -8.18 -21.89 -2.72
N VAL A 286 -7.36 -21.66 -1.71
CA VAL A 286 -7.16 -22.55 -0.55
C VAL A 286 -7.17 -21.74 0.71
N LEU A 287 -7.73 -22.28 1.76
CA LEU A 287 -7.68 -21.73 3.12
C LEU A 287 -8.03 -22.78 4.15
N LYS A 288 -7.66 -22.51 5.40
CA LYS A 288 -8.09 -23.26 6.58
C LYS A 288 -8.66 -22.29 7.59
N GLU A 289 -9.77 -22.64 8.17
CA GLU A 289 -10.40 -21.90 9.24
C GLU A 289 -10.26 -22.66 10.56
N ARG A 290 -10.18 -21.95 11.67
CA ARG A 290 -9.96 -22.51 13.03
C ARG A 290 -10.97 -23.59 13.42
N SER A 291 -12.23 -23.48 12.98
CA SER A 291 -13.30 -24.47 13.24
C SER A 291 -13.08 -25.83 12.55
N GLY A 292 -12.06 -25.94 11.69
CA GLY A 292 -11.78 -27.12 10.89
C GLY A 292 -12.37 -27.09 9.48
N LEU A 293 -13.02 -25.97 9.08
CA LEU A 293 -13.37 -25.77 7.69
C LEU A 293 -12.08 -25.62 6.87
N GLU A 294 -11.93 -26.42 5.85
CA GLU A 294 -10.79 -26.42 4.95
C GLU A 294 -11.24 -26.42 3.50
N ILE A 295 -10.77 -25.44 2.74
CA ILE A 295 -10.88 -25.42 1.28
C ILE A 295 -9.53 -25.84 0.74
N GLN A 296 -9.41 -27.04 0.17
CA GLN A 296 -8.14 -27.59 -0.30
C GLN A 296 -7.77 -27.16 -1.71
N SER A 297 -8.78 -27.00 -2.57
CA SER A 297 -8.58 -26.50 -3.93
C SER A 297 -9.93 -26.10 -4.52
N THR A 298 -9.97 -24.90 -5.07
CA THR A 298 -11.12 -24.44 -5.85
C THR A 298 -10.60 -23.79 -7.11
N GLN A 299 -11.18 -24.18 -8.26
CA GLN A 299 -10.93 -23.58 -9.55
C GLN A 299 -12.29 -23.28 -10.20
N GLY A 300 -12.39 -22.16 -10.89
CA GLY A 300 -13.64 -21.83 -11.54
C GLY A 300 -13.71 -20.41 -12.08
N ARG A 301 -14.87 -20.09 -12.62
CA ARG A 301 -15.21 -18.73 -13.04
C ARG A 301 -16.30 -18.19 -12.12
N LEU A 302 -16.05 -17.02 -11.59
CA LEU A 302 -17.02 -16.27 -10.81
C LEU A 302 -17.66 -15.23 -11.72
N LEU A 303 -18.98 -15.29 -11.85
CA LEU A 303 -19.79 -14.30 -12.56
C LEU A 303 -20.84 -13.80 -11.58
N LEU A 304 -20.80 -12.50 -11.31
CA LEU A 304 -21.76 -11.81 -10.47
C LEU A 304 -22.44 -10.77 -11.37
N GLN A 305 -23.71 -11.00 -11.67
CA GLN A 305 -24.53 -10.08 -12.47
C GLN A 305 -25.80 -9.78 -11.68
N PRO A 306 -26.05 -8.54 -11.29
CA PRO A 306 -27.30 -8.20 -10.63
C PRO A 306 -28.45 -8.30 -11.64
N SER A 307 -29.24 -9.35 -11.51
CA SER A 307 -30.56 -9.36 -12.14
C SER A 307 -31.50 -8.45 -11.36
N ASN A 308 -32.49 -7.84 -12.03
CA ASN A 308 -33.42 -6.85 -11.46
C ASN A 308 -34.16 -7.25 -10.17
N ARG A 309 -33.99 -8.46 -9.64
CA ARG A 309 -34.63 -8.96 -8.40
C ARG A 309 -33.78 -9.88 -7.50
N SER A 310 -32.62 -10.35 -7.93
CA SER A 310 -31.71 -11.17 -7.11
C SER A 310 -30.32 -11.24 -7.71
N ALA A 311 -29.30 -11.13 -6.88
CA ALA A 311 -27.93 -11.42 -7.30
C ALA A 311 -27.79 -12.93 -7.52
N SER A 312 -27.58 -13.37 -8.75
CA SER A 312 -27.24 -14.77 -9.01
C SER A 312 -25.74 -14.95 -8.99
N LEU A 313 -25.25 -15.69 -8.01
CA LEU A 313 -23.87 -16.15 -7.98
C LEU A 313 -23.78 -17.41 -8.86
N LEU A 314 -23.31 -17.28 -10.08
CA LEU A 314 -23.05 -18.43 -10.94
C LEU A 314 -21.61 -18.87 -10.74
N CYS A 315 -21.40 -19.80 -9.82
CA CYS A 315 -20.12 -20.45 -9.62
C CYS A 315 -20.03 -21.68 -10.53
N VAL A 316 -19.41 -21.55 -11.70
CA VAL A 316 -19.13 -22.72 -12.57
C VAL A 316 -17.81 -23.30 -12.11
N SER A 317 -17.86 -24.20 -11.11
CA SER A 317 -16.67 -24.88 -10.62
C SER A 317 -16.44 -26.18 -11.39
N HIS A 318 -15.18 -26.42 -11.77
CA HIS A 318 -14.75 -27.73 -12.32
C HIS A 318 -14.34 -28.72 -11.23
N SER A 319 -14.00 -28.26 -10.03
CA SER A 319 -13.78 -29.11 -8.86
C SER A 319 -13.71 -28.30 -7.59
N ILE A 320 -14.63 -28.52 -6.65
CA ILE A 320 -14.55 -28.05 -5.27
C ILE A 320 -14.26 -29.26 -4.40
N ARG A 321 -13.08 -29.35 -3.76
CA ARG A 321 -12.82 -30.29 -2.69
C ARG A 321 -12.96 -29.57 -1.36
N LEU A 322 -14.16 -29.66 -0.76
CA LEU A 322 -14.42 -29.27 0.62
C LEU A 322 -14.10 -30.46 1.52
N ARG A 323 -13.15 -30.34 2.41
CA ARG A 323 -12.90 -31.30 3.48
C ARG A 323 -13.30 -30.67 4.80
N ILE A 324 -14.49 -31.01 5.28
CA ILE A 324 -14.93 -30.68 6.64
C ILE A 324 -14.43 -31.80 7.53
N LYS A 325 -13.40 -31.58 8.34
CA LYS A 325 -13.01 -32.49 9.39
C LYS A 325 -13.99 -32.31 10.54
N CYS A 326 -15.08 -33.09 10.54
CA CYS A 326 -15.83 -33.32 11.79
C CYS A 326 -14.93 -34.15 12.71
N ILE A 327 -14.36 -33.54 13.75
CA ILE A 327 -13.78 -34.32 14.86
C ILE A 327 -14.96 -34.87 15.67
N HIS A 328 -15.53 -35.95 15.20
CA HIS A 328 -16.49 -36.75 15.98
C HIS A 328 -15.82 -38.00 16.50
N ARG A 329 -15.36 -37.97 17.75
CA ARG A 329 -15.39 -39.13 18.59
C ARG A 329 -16.73 -39.05 19.36
N LEU A 330 -17.74 -39.68 18.84
CA LEU A 330 -18.84 -40.27 19.62
C LEU A 330 -19.72 -41.10 18.68
N GLY A 331 -19.82 -42.36 18.94
CA GLY A 331 -20.54 -43.45 18.41
C GLY A 331 -21.73 -43.11 17.47
N CYS A 332 -21.55 -43.35 16.20
CA CYS A 332 -22.67 -43.66 15.33
C CYS A 332 -22.92 -45.16 15.47
N THR A 333 -23.86 -45.53 16.31
CA THR A 333 -24.50 -46.84 16.20
C THR A 333 -25.19 -46.89 14.87
N ARG A 334 -24.68 -47.75 14.02
CA ARG A 334 -25.28 -48.20 12.77
C ARG A 334 -26.63 -48.82 13.11
N ASN A 335 -27.73 -48.21 12.74
CA ASN A 335 -29.00 -48.89 12.61
C ASN A 335 -29.23 -49.21 11.15
N GLU A 336 -28.98 -50.46 10.84
CA GLU A 336 -29.53 -51.14 9.68
C GLU A 336 -31.06 -51.23 9.83
N LYS A 337 -31.77 -50.66 8.87
CA LYS A 337 -32.92 -51.32 8.24
C LYS A 337 -33.19 -50.58 6.93
#